data_2ff63db8a417993a6ed2410b2564653d
#
_entry.id   2ff63db8a417993a6ed2410b2564653d
#
_cell.length_a   1.000
_cell.length_b   1.000
_cell.length_c   1.000
_cell.angle_alpha   90.00
_cell.angle_beta   90.00
_cell.angle_gamma   90.00
#
_symmetry.space_group_name_H-M   'P 1'
#
loop_
_entity.id
_entity.type
_entity.pdbx_description
1 polymer ?
#
loop_
_entity_poly.entity_id
_entity_poly.type
_entity_poly.pdbx_seq_one_letter_code
_entity_poly.pdbx_strand_id
1 'polypeptide(L)'
;MVHADASNFDDDVTKVEAYEQVLMQAAGLCTEQRNWVCNLANAASLLWYAYKSLPSPSKDVNWAGFYVLDPSSSKPQLILGPFQGKVACQTIAFGRGVCGAAAASQQTQLVVDVDKFPGHIACDSDSKSEIVVPILADKDGERKVVAIIDVDCTVENGFDKLDKEYLEQLASLLGENCDW
;
A
#
# COMPACT_ATOMS: atom_id res chain seq x y z
N MET A 1 -19.32 13.14 7.89
CA MET A 1 -18.85 14.10 6.86
C MET A 1 -17.33 14.01 6.87
N VAL A 2 -16.73 13.73 5.71
CA VAL A 2 -15.27 13.63 5.57
C VAL A 2 -14.70 15.02 5.34
N HIS A 3 -13.62 15.37 6.03
CA HIS A 3 -12.92 16.64 5.87
C HIS A 3 -11.50 16.40 5.37
N ALA A 4 -11.00 17.27 4.49
CA ALA A 4 -9.62 17.23 3.98
C ALA A 4 -8.57 17.27 5.11
N ASP A 5 -8.92 17.85 6.25
CA ASP A 5 -8.07 17.94 7.44
C ASP A 5 -7.66 16.57 8.02
N ALA A 6 -8.35 15.49 7.64
CA ALA A 6 -7.96 14.13 8.00
C ALA A 6 -6.53 13.75 7.54
N SER A 7 -6.02 14.43 6.51
CA SER A 7 -4.65 14.26 5.98
C SER A 7 -3.66 15.32 6.50
N ASN A 8 -4.04 16.12 7.50
CA ASN A 8 -3.13 17.05 8.16
C ASN A 8 -2.43 16.33 9.31
N PHE A 9 -1.12 16.38 9.34
CA PHE A 9 -0.26 15.82 10.38
C PHE A 9 0.52 16.96 11.05
N ASP A 10 0.77 16.84 12.34
CA ASP A 10 1.57 17.82 13.08
C ASP A 10 3.03 17.82 12.62
N ASP A 11 3.71 18.97 12.70
CA ASP A 11 5.11 19.14 12.22
C ASP A 11 6.12 18.25 12.97
N ASP A 12 5.80 17.83 14.19
CA ASP A 12 6.63 16.99 15.06
C ASP A 12 6.07 15.58 15.26
N VAL A 13 5.12 15.16 14.38
CA VAL A 13 4.49 13.84 14.46
C VAL A 13 5.55 12.73 14.39
N THR A 14 5.44 11.77 15.31
CA THR A 14 6.26 10.55 15.25
C THR A 14 5.68 9.57 14.22
N LYS A 15 6.50 8.62 13.76
CA LYS A 15 6.08 7.58 12.83
C LYS A 15 4.91 6.73 13.37
N VAL A 16 4.92 6.45 14.65
CA VAL A 16 3.83 5.72 15.34
C VAL A 16 2.53 6.52 15.28
N GLU A 17 2.56 7.78 15.73
CA GLU A 17 1.39 8.66 15.74
C GLU A 17 0.84 8.90 14.33
N ALA A 18 1.71 9.04 13.33
CA ALA A 18 1.29 9.18 11.94
C ALA A 18 0.52 7.94 11.45
N TYR A 19 1.01 6.75 11.73
CA TYR A 19 0.31 5.52 11.38
C TYR A 19 -0.99 5.30 12.17
N GLU A 20 -0.98 5.61 13.46
CA GLU A 20 -2.21 5.56 14.29
C GLU A 20 -3.29 6.49 13.73
N GLN A 21 -2.90 7.69 13.32
CA GLN A 21 -3.82 8.62 12.65
C GLN A 21 -4.32 8.05 11.31
N VAL A 22 -3.45 7.49 10.48
CA VAL A 22 -3.86 6.84 9.21
C VAL A 22 -4.90 5.75 9.47
N LEU A 23 -4.66 4.85 10.43
CA LEU A 23 -5.59 3.77 10.76
C LEU A 23 -6.92 4.29 11.29
N MET A 24 -6.89 5.25 12.20
CA MET A 24 -8.09 5.87 12.76
C MET A 24 -8.94 6.55 11.66
N GLN A 25 -8.30 7.33 10.79
CA GLN A 25 -8.99 8.03 9.71
C GLN A 25 -9.52 7.04 8.65
N ALA A 26 -8.74 6.04 8.27
CA ALA A 26 -9.18 5.00 7.33
C ALA A 26 -10.39 4.23 7.88
N ALA A 27 -10.38 3.85 9.15
CA ALA A 27 -11.51 3.18 9.82
C ALA A 27 -12.77 4.06 9.79
N GLY A 28 -12.63 5.35 10.12
CA GLY A 28 -13.73 6.32 10.06
C GLY A 28 -14.32 6.46 8.66
N LEU A 29 -13.46 6.51 7.63
CA LEU A 29 -13.87 6.63 6.23
C LEU A 29 -14.60 5.37 5.73
N CYS A 30 -14.23 4.19 6.21
CA CYS A 30 -14.84 2.93 5.84
C CYS A 30 -16.18 2.65 6.55
N THR A 31 -16.55 3.40 7.59
CA THR A 31 -17.69 3.06 8.46
C THR A 31 -19.02 2.92 7.71
N GLU A 32 -19.28 3.77 6.71
CA GLU A 32 -20.52 3.75 5.90
C GLU A 32 -20.23 3.63 4.40
N GLN A 33 -18.97 3.41 4.03
CA GLN A 33 -18.53 3.31 2.65
C GLN A 33 -17.76 2.01 2.42
N ARG A 34 -18.30 1.14 1.58
CA ARG A 34 -17.69 -0.16 1.27
C ARG A 34 -17.09 -0.24 -0.13
N ASN A 35 -17.25 0.81 -0.95
CA ASN A 35 -16.66 0.81 -2.29
C ASN A 35 -15.13 0.90 -2.20
N TRP A 36 -14.45 -0.13 -2.68
CA TRP A 36 -12.98 -0.22 -2.59
C TRP A 36 -12.27 0.92 -3.34
N VAL A 37 -12.79 1.42 -4.46
CA VAL A 37 -12.18 2.55 -5.19
C VAL A 37 -12.12 3.78 -4.30
N CYS A 38 -13.23 4.10 -3.62
CA CYS A 38 -13.33 5.24 -2.72
C CYS A 38 -12.36 5.08 -1.53
N ASN A 39 -12.40 3.91 -0.87
CA ASN A 39 -11.60 3.67 0.32
C ASN A 39 -10.09 3.63 0.02
N LEU A 40 -9.67 2.96 -1.07
CA LEU A 40 -8.27 2.94 -1.48
C LEU A 40 -7.77 4.32 -1.93
N ALA A 41 -8.60 5.12 -2.60
CA ALA A 41 -8.22 6.48 -3.00
C ALA A 41 -7.93 7.36 -1.77
N ASN A 42 -8.79 7.30 -0.76
CA ASN A 42 -8.56 8.01 0.50
C ASN A 42 -7.36 7.44 1.28
N ALA A 43 -7.21 6.13 1.37
CA ALA A 43 -6.08 5.50 2.04
C ALA A 43 -4.74 5.85 1.36
N ALA A 44 -4.67 5.90 0.02
CA ALA A 44 -3.48 6.35 -0.70
C ALA A 44 -3.11 7.81 -0.34
N SER A 45 -4.12 8.69 -0.23
CA SER A 45 -3.91 10.08 0.20
C SER A 45 -3.42 10.15 1.64
N LEU A 46 -4.04 9.43 2.58
CA LEU A 46 -3.61 9.39 3.99
C LEU A 46 -2.15 8.92 4.13
N LEU A 47 -1.79 7.81 3.47
CA LEU A 47 -0.42 7.30 3.48
C LEU A 47 0.58 8.33 2.91
N TRP A 48 0.24 8.94 1.77
CA TRP A 48 1.09 9.93 1.13
C TRP A 48 1.41 11.11 2.05
N TYR A 49 0.38 11.72 2.64
CA TYR A 49 0.57 12.87 3.53
C TYR A 49 1.25 12.47 4.85
N ALA A 50 0.97 11.28 5.40
CA ALA A 50 1.68 10.75 6.54
C ALA A 50 3.19 10.64 6.28
N TYR A 51 3.59 10.00 5.18
CA TYR A 51 5.01 9.88 4.83
C TYR A 51 5.67 11.25 4.61
N LYS A 52 4.97 12.18 3.95
CA LYS A 52 5.51 13.53 3.69
C LYS A 52 5.65 14.39 4.95
N SER A 53 4.95 14.08 6.02
CA SER A 53 5.06 14.76 7.32
C SER A 53 6.20 14.24 8.19
N LEU A 54 6.75 13.05 7.85
CA LEU A 54 7.82 12.43 8.61
C LEU A 54 9.22 12.86 8.13
N PRO A 55 10.27 12.74 8.97
CA PRO A 55 11.64 12.93 8.51
C PRO A 55 12.09 11.80 7.56
N SER A 56 13.26 11.99 6.92
CA SER A 56 13.92 10.91 6.18
C SER A 56 14.15 9.69 7.10
N PRO A 57 14.01 8.44 6.60
CA PRO A 57 13.76 8.08 5.20
C PRO A 57 12.30 8.16 4.75
N SER A 58 11.33 8.27 5.67
CA SER A 58 9.90 8.19 5.34
C SER A 58 9.44 9.27 4.35
N LYS A 59 9.90 10.53 4.49
CA LYS A 59 9.56 11.60 3.54
C LYS A 59 10.06 11.35 2.10
N ASP A 60 11.04 10.47 1.94
CA ASP A 60 11.65 10.13 0.66
C ASP A 60 10.86 9.05 -0.11
N VAL A 61 9.71 8.63 0.43
CA VAL A 61 8.71 7.84 -0.29
C VAL A 61 8.31 8.57 -1.56
N ASN A 62 8.43 7.90 -2.72
CA ASN A 62 8.14 8.47 -4.05
C ASN A 62 6.88 7.89 -4.69
N TRP A 63 6.34 6.80 -4.14
CA TRP A 63 5.08 6.22 -4.58
C TRP A 63 4.37 5.52 -3.41
N ALA A 64 3.05 5.65 -3.33
CA ALA A 64 2.23 4.96 -2.34
C ALA A 64 0.83 4.72 -2.90
N GLY A 65 0.43 3.46 -2.99
CA GLY A 65 -0.86 3.14 -3.58
C GLY A 65 -1.19 1.66 -3.56
N PHE A 66 -2.03 1.27 -4.50
CA PHE A 66 -2.64 -0.04 -4.53
C PHE A 66 -2.63 -0.63 -5.93
N TYR A 67 -2.42 -1.93 -5.99
CA TYR A 67 -2.81 -2.75 -7.13
C TYR A 67 -3.92 -3.70 -6.69
N VAL A 68 -4.93 -3.89 -7.52
CA VAL A 68 -6.08 -4.74 -7.21
C VAL A 68 -6.11 -5.96 -8.13
N LEU A 69 -6.72 -7.04 -7.68
CA LEU A 69 -6.91 -8.23 -8.52
C LEU A 69 -7.69 -7.84 -9.77
N ASP A 70 -7.18 -8.19 -10.95
CA ASP A 70 -7.83 -7.91 -12.22
C ASP A 70 -8.90 -8.98 -12.52
N PRO A 71 -10.19 -8.64 -12.42
CA PRO A 71 -11.27 -9.60 -12.67
C PRO A 71 -11.43 -9.95 -14.14
N SER A 72 -10.83 -9.19 -15.05
CA SER A 72 -10.90 -9.41 -16.51
C SER A 72 -9.84 -10.36 -17.03
N SER A 73 -8.80 -10.59 -16.22
CA SER A 73 -7.67 -11.44 -16.63
C SER A 73 -7.99 -12.93 -16.44
N SER A 74 -7.66 -13.75 -17.43
CA SER A 74 -7.73 -15.21 -17.34
C SER A 74 -6.62 -15.84 -16.50
N LYS A 75 -5.61 -15.06 -16.10
CA LYS A 75 -4.49 -15.50 -15.24
C LYS A 75 -4.44 -14.61 -14.01
N PRO A 76 -3.93 -15.11 -12.86
CA PRO A 76 -3.73 -14.28 -11.68
C PRO A 76 -2.85 -13.06 -11.99
N GLN A 77 -3.45 -11.89 -11.94
CA GLN A 77 -2.84 -10.61 -12.32
C GLN A 77 -3.43 -9.49 -11.48
N LEU A 78 -2.60 -8.52 -11.17
CA LEU A 78 -2.99 -7.25 -10.56
C LEU A 78 -3.12 -6.18 -11.64
N ILE A 79 -4.04 -5.25 -11.43
CA ILE A 79 -4.19 -4.02 -12.22
C ILE A 79 -4.00 -2.80 -11.32
N LEU A 80 -3.44 -1.73 -11.86
CA LEU A 80 -3.21 -0.49 -11.14
C LEU A 80 -4.52 0.07 -10.56
N GLY A 81 -4.51 0.30 -9.26
CA GLY A 81 -5.57 0.93 -8.48
C GLY A 81 -5.26 2.39 -8.12
N PRO A 82 -5.93 2.94 -7.11
CA PRO A 82 -5.66 4.30 -6.62
C PRO A 82 -4.25 4.43 -6.03
N PHE A 83 -3.56 5.54 -6.33
CA PHE A 83 -2.20 5.81 -5.87
C PHE A 83 -1.87 7.30 -5.82
N GLN A 84 -0.74 7.61 -5.19
CA GLN A 84 -0.05 8.90 -5.18
C GLN A 84 1.40 8.70 -5.66
N GLY A 85 1.90 9.57 -6.55
CA GLY A 85 3.23 9.46 -7.13
C GLY A 85 3.23 9.60 -8.65
N LYS A 86 4.33 9.20 -9.29
CA LYS A 86 4.46 9.19 -10.76
C LYS A 86 3.62 8.04 -11.35
N VAL A 87 3.40 8.07 -12.68
CA VAL A 87 2.77 6.96 -13.41
C VAL A 87 3.51 5.64 -13.16
N ALA A 88 2.78 4.53 -13.12
CA ALA A 88 3.30 3.22 -12.75
C ALA A 88 2.89 2.13 -13.75
N CYS A 89 3.35 0.90 -13.53
CA CYS A 89 2.99 -0.26 -14.34
C CYS A 89 1.46 -0.46 -14.33
N GLN A 90 0.86 -0.72 -15.48
CA GLN A 90 -0.59 -0.90 -15.56
C GLN A 90 -1.04 -2.25 -14.99
N THR A 91 -0.24 -3.29 -15.21
CA THR A 91 -0.56 -4.66 -14.78
C THR A 91 0.67 -5.38 -14.26
N ILE A 92 0.48 -6.26 -13.26
CA ILE A 92 1.55 -7.08 -12.66
C ILE A 92 1.06 -8.52 -12.53
N ALA A 93 1.74 -9.45 -13.17
CA ALA A 93 1.44 -10.88 -13.01
C ALA A 93 1.89 -11.39 -11.63
N PHE A 94 1.14 -12.30 -11.03
CA PHE A 94 1.55 -12.96 -9.79
C PHE A 94 2.92 -13.63 -9.95
N GLY A 95 3.78 -13.48 -8.95
CA GLY A 95 5.15 -13.99 -8.95
C GLY A 95 6.18 -13.13 -9.72
N ARG A 96 5.78 -11.98 -10.26
CA ARG A 96 6.68 -11.07 -10.99
C ARG A 96 7.00 -9.81 -10.19
N GLY A 97 8.28 -9.50 -10.02
CA GLY A 97 8.73 -8.39 -9.19
C GLY A 97 8.34 -8.54 -7.73
N VAL A 98 8.48 -7.49 -6.93
CA VAL A 98 8.15 -7.49 -5.50
C VAL A 98 6.64 -7.59 -5.30
N CYS A 99 5.87 -6.77 -6.00
CA CYS A 99 4.40 -6.76 -5.95
C CYS A 99 3.79 -8.12 -6.30
N GLY A 100 4.23 -8.74 -7.41
CA GLY A 100 3.75 -10.06 -7.81
C GLY A 100 4.18 -11.16 -6.84
N ALA A 101 5.36 -11.07 -6.23
CA ALA A 101 5.84 -12.00 -5.21
C ALA A 101 4.98 -11.92 -3.94
N ALA A 102 4.65 -10.70 -3.47
CA ALA A 102 3.75 -10.50 -2.34
C ALA A 102 2.36 -11.10 -2.60
N ALA A 103 1.80 -10.85 -3.79
CA ALA A 103 0.50 -11.39 -4.18
C ALA A 103 0.49 -12.92 -4.25
N ALA A 104 1.55 -13.53 -4.81
CA ALA A 104 1.64 -14.98 -4.96
C ALA A 104 1.88 -15.72 -3.63
N SER A 105 2.72 -15.14 -2.75
CA SER A 105 3.03 -15.73 -1.44
C SER A 105 2.00 -15.41 -0.36
N GLN A 106 1.16 -14.40 -0.56
CA GLN A 106 0.27 -13.82 0.45
C GLN A 106 1.03 -13.32 1.70
N GLN A 107 2.27 -12.88 1.51
CA GLN A 107 3.13 -12.41 2.59
C GLN A 107 3.76 -11.07 2.23
N THR A 108 3.89 -10.21 3.24
CA THR A 108 4.56 -8.93 3.11
C THR A 108 5.99 -9.10 2.63
N GLN A 109 6.36 -8.35 1.61
CA GLN A 109 7.72 -8.20 1.12
C GLN A 109 8.28 -6.88 1.65
N LEU A 110 9.28 -6.95 2.53
CA LEU A 110 10.04 -5.80 3.03
C LEU A 110 11.42 -5.82 2.37
N VAL A 111 11.60 -5.00 1.34
CA VAL A 111 12.78 -5.00 0.48
C VAL A 111 13.64 -3.78 0.77
N VAL A 112 14.78 -4.01 1.40
CA VAL A 112 15.72 -2.94 1.81
C VAL A 112 16.52 -2.37 0.65
N ASP A 113 16.69 -3.14 -0.43
CA ASP A 113 17.42 -2.77 -1.65
C ASP A 113 16.79 -3.53 -2.83
N VAL A 114 16.07 -2.81 -3.68
CA VAL A 114 15.33 -3.38 -4.81
C VAL A 114 16.27 -3.95 -5.88
N ASP A 115 17.47 -3.41 -6.01
CA ASP A 115 18.46 -3.87 -6.99
C ASP A 115 18.97 -5.29 -6.64
N LYS A 116 18.81 -5.73 -5.38
CA LYS A 116 19.16 -7.07 -4.90
C LYS A 116 17.98 -8.06 -4.90
N PHE A 117 16.75 -7.57 -5.16
CA PHE A 117 15.58 -8.45 -5.17
C PHE A 117 15.52 -9.28 -6.47
N PRO A 118 15.48 -10.64 -6.40
CA PRO A 118 15.48 -11.48 -7.57
C PRO A 118 14.28 -11.23 -8.48
N GLY A 119 14.54 -10.84 -9.72
CA GLY A 119 13.49 -10.57 -10.71
C GLY A 119 12.74 -9.24 -10.49
N HIS A 120 13.33 -8.30 -9.74
CA HIS A 120 12.81 -6.95 -9.62
C HIS A 120 12.50 -6.32 -10.97
N ILE A 121 11.39 -5.62 -11.06
CA ILE A 121 10.95 -4.86 -12.23
C ILE A 121 10.79 -3.41 -11.78
N ALA A 122 11.71 -2.56 -12.19
CA ALA A 122 11.65 -1.15 -11.88
C ALA A 122 10.51 -0.46 -12.64
N CYS A 123 9.44 -0.05 -11.95
CA CYS A 123 8.44 0.86 -12.50
C CYS A 123 8.93 2.31 -12.45
N ASP A 124 9.70 2.68 -11.42
CA ASP A 124 10.46 3.93 -11.33
C ASP A 124 11.92 3.60 -11.00
N SER A 125 12.87 4.08 -11.82
CA SER A 125 14.31 3.88 -11.61
C SER A 125 14.86 4.62 -10.37
N ASP A 126 14.09 5.54 -9.80
CA ASP A 126 14.47 6.30 -8.61
C ASP A 126 14.22 5.50 -7.32
N SER A 127 13.35 4.48 -7.35
CA SER A 127 13.05 3.62 -6.19
C SER A 127 14.26 2.77 -5.81
N LYS A 128 14.59 2.73 -4.51
CA LYS A 128 15.73 1.98 -3.93
C LYS A 128 15.30 0.96 -2.90
N SER A 129 14.19 1.19 -2.22
CA SER A 129 13.56 0.22 -1.32
C SER A 129 12.06 0.21 -1.52
N GLU A 130 11.41 -0.88 -1.15
CA GLU A 130 9.99 -1.11 -1.42
C GLU A 130 9.39 -1.96 -0.29
N ILE A 131 8.16 -1.67 0.08
CA ILE A 131 7.37 -2.53 0.94
C ILE A 131 6.03 -2.84 0.28
N VAL A 132 5.71 -4.12 0.15
CA VAL A 132 4.45 -4.58 -0.44
C VAL A 132 3.71 -5.46 0.54
N VAL A 133 2.45 -5.10 0.82
CA VAL A 133 1.60 -5.81 1.79
C VAL A 133 0.34 -6.33 1.11
N PRO A 134 0.09 -7.65 1.11
CA PRO A 134 -1.12 -8.20 0.51
C PRO A 134 -2.36 -7.86 1.34
N ILE A 135 -3.44 -7.46 0.66
CA ILE A 135 -4.77 -7.30 1.22
C ILE A 135 -5.55 -8.58 0.95
N LEU A 136 -5.97 -9.23 2.03
CA LEU A 136 -6.70 -10.49 1.97
C LEU A 136 -8.16 -10.27 2.36
N ALA A 137 -9.09 -10.79 1.57
CA ALA A 137 -10.50 -10.83 1.92
C ALA A 137 -11.03 -12.27 1.89
N ASP A 138 -12.11 -12.49 2.62
CA ASP A 138 -12.82 -13.78 2.57
C ASP A 138 -13.62 -13.88 1.26
N LYS A 139 -13.36 -14.92 0.51
CA LYS A 139 -14.04 -15.25 -0.73
C LYS A 139 -14.42 -16.73 -0.68
N ASP A 140 -15.71 -16.99 -0.50
CA ASP A 140 -16.27 -18.35 -0.44
C ASP A 140 -15.65 -19.21 0.69
N GLY A 141 -15.35 -18.59 1.84
CA GLY A 141 -14.77 -19.27 3.00
C GLY A 141 -13.25 -19.46 2.93
N GLU A 142 -12.59 -18.87 1.94
CA GLU A 142 -11.12 -18.85 1.81
C GLU A 142 -10.60 -17.43 1.79
N ARG A 143 -9.50 -17.18 2.50
CA ARG A 143 -8.79 -15.89 2.43
C ARG A 143 -7.97 -15.84 1.16
N LYS A 144 -8.31 -14.89 0.28
CA LYS A 144 -7.66 -14.69 -1.02
C LYS A 144 -7.15 -13.27 -1.16
N VAL A 145 -6.05 -13.10 -1.90
CA VAL A 145 -5.55 -11.78 -2.27
C VAL A 145 -6.59 -11.09 -3.15
N VAL A 146 -7.01 -9.90 -2.76
CA VAL A 146 -7.90 -9.03 -3.51
C VAL A 146 -7.18 -7.78 -4.01
N ALA A 147 -6.12 -7.37 -3.31
CA ALA A 147 -5.28 -6.23 -3.65
C ALA A 147 -3.92 -6.35 -2.93
N ILE A 148 -3.03 -5.40 -3.20
CA ILE A 148 -1.83 -5.15 -2.42
C ILE A 148 -1.72 -3.66 -2.09
N ILE A 149 -1.11 -3.33 -0.96
CA ILE A 149 -0.51 -2.02 -0.70
C ILE A 149 0.90 -2.08 -1.25
N ASP A 150 1.31 -1.05 -1.98
CA ASP A 150 2.65 -0.91 -2.53
C ASP A 150 3.19 0.47 -2.17
N VAL A 151 4.40 0.53 -1.60
CA VAL A 151 5.05 1.79 -1.23
C VAL A 151 6.54 1.72 -1.60
N ASP A 152 6.97 2.69 -2.42
CA ASP A 152 8.34 2.86 -2.87
C ASP A 152 9.05 4.02 -2.17
N CYS A 153 10.36 3.89 -1.99
CA CYS A 153 11.21 4.94 -1.42
C CYS A 153 12.49 5.11 -2.23
N THR A 154 12.94 6.37 -2.41
CA THR A 154 14.13 6.70 -3.19
C THR A 154 15.45 6.41 -2.48
N VAL A 155 15.43 5.96 -1.22
CA VAL A 155 16.61 5.58 -0.45
C VAL A 155 16.55 4.10 -0.04
N GLU A 156 17.70 3.47 0.12
CA GLU A 156 17.77 2.13 0.69
C GLU A 156 17.32 2.14 2.15
N ASN A 157 16.78 1.01 2.63
CA ASN A 157 16.27 0.86 3.99
C ASN A 157 15.20 1.93 4.36
N GLY A 158 14.37 2.32 3.39
CA GLY A 158 13.29 3.31 3.60
C GLY A 158 12.21 2.84 4.56
N PHE A 159 12.08 1.52 4.73
CA PHE A 159 11.06 0.87 5.55
C PHE A 159 11.67 -0.05 6.58
N ASP A 160 10.97 -0.22 7.71
CA ASP A 160 11.37 -1.08 8.81
C ASP A 160 10.20 -2.00 9.30
N LYS A 161 10.39 -2.67 10.43
CA LYS A 161 9.37 -3.56 11.00
C LYS A 161 8.10 -2.83 11.44
N LEU A 162 8.23 -1.56 11.83
CA LEU A 162 7.10 -0.74 12.24
C LEU A 162 6.22 -0.42 11.03
N ASP A 163 6.81 -0.05 9.88
CA ASP A 163 6.06 0.13 8.63
C ASP A 163 5.29 -1.14 8.26
N LYS A 164 5.96 -2.29 8.33
CA LYS A 164 5.34 -3.58 8.07
C LYS A 164 4.12 -3.82 8.98
N GLU A 165 4.29 -3.63 10.29
CA GLU A 165 3.24 -3.89 11.28
C GLU A 165 2.00 -3.03 11.05
N TYR A 166 2.18 -1.73 10.81
CA TYR A 166 1.06 -0.81 10.60
C TYR A 166 0.41 -0.96 9.22
N LEU A 167 1.19 -1.21 8.18
CA LEU A 167 0.62 -1.47 6.85
C LEU A 167 -0.14 -2.81 6.79
N GLU A 168 0.27 -3.83 7.54
CA GLU A 168 -0.49 -5.07 7.71
C GLU A 168 -1.83 -4.84 8.43
N GLN A 169 -1.87 -3.95 9.44
CA GLN A 169 -3.13 -3.54 10.08
C GLN A 169 -4.04 -2.79 9.10
N LEU A 170 -3.49 -1.86 8.31
CA LEU A 170 -4.26 -1.16 7.26
C LEU A 170 -4.79 -2.14 6.21
N ALA A 171 -3.98 -3.12 5.79
CA ALA A 171 -4.39 -4.15 4.85
C ALA A 171 -5.56 -5.00 5.38
N SER A 172 -5.51 -5.38 6.68
CA SER A 172 -6.60 -6.11 7.33
C SER A 172 -7.88 -5.27 7.38
N LEU A 173 -7.77 -4.00 7.80
CA LEU A 173 -8.88 -3.07 7.85
C LEU A 173 -9.57 -2.94 6.48
N LEU A 174 -8.80 -2.72 5.42
CA LEU A 174 -9.34 -2.56 4.06
C LEU A 174 -9.92 -3.88 3.54
N GLY A 175 -9.29 -5.01 3.83
CA GLY A 175 -9.77 -6.34 3.44
C GLY A 175 -11.16 -6.67 4.02
N GLU A 176 -11.42 -6.24 5.25
CA GLU A 176 -12.67 -6.48 5.98
C GLU A 176 -13.78 -5.48 5.65
N ASN A 177 -13.41 -4.24 5.32
CA ASN A 177 -14.35 -3.12 5.19
C ASN A 177 -14.65 -2.69 3.76
N CYS A 178 -14.12 -3.38 2.75
CA CYS A 178 -14.44 -3.12 1.35
C CYS A 178 -15.22 -4.28 0.72
N ASP A 179 -16.05 -3.96 -0.26
CA ASP A 179 -16.71 -4.94 -1.13
C ASP A 179 -15.79 -5.22 -2.32
N TRP A 180 -15.13 -6.38 -2.27
CA TRP A 180 -14.14 -6.83 -3.24
C TRP A 180 -14.74 -7.69 -4.37
#